data_eb6b73760ea2853e640bd5acedae8635
#
_entry.id   eb6b73760ea2853e640bd5acedae8635
#
_cell.length_a   1.000
_cell.length_b   1.000
_cell.length_c   1.000
_cell.angle_alpha   90.00
_cell.angle_beta   90.00
_cell.angle_gamma   90.00
#
_symmetry.space_group_name_H-M   'P 1'
#
loop_
_entity.id
_entity.type
_entity.pdbx_description
1 polymer ?
#
loop_
_entity_poly.entity_id
_entity_poly.type
_entity_poly.pdbx_seq_one_letter_code
_entity_poly.pdbx_strand_id
1 'polypeptide(L)'
;MKSFKDIFDQYQWDDVKERLEKVTLNDVEKSLQKKNKTIEDFLNFISPVASQKLETMAKMAQSLTQKRFGKTIQLYAPLYLSNECQNICTYCGFSLDNLIRRKTLSDTELMMEAAVLKSMSVNHVLLVSGEANKTVGIEYFLNAVRLLKSHFANISIEVQPLSEEEYRKLHEAGVNAVLVYQETYHQEVYKQYHPKGKKSNFDFRLETPDRIGSAGIHKIGLGVLLGLEDWRIDSFFNALHIDYLQKNYWKSKYSVSFPRLRPAEGFIEPNFIMEDKDLLQLICAYRIWNEDLEISISTRENEKFRNHIISLGATTMSAASKTNPGGYSVDKESLEQFETSDERSMDEIKNMIKKSGYDPVMKDWDSVYSGI
;
A
#
# COMPACT_ATOMS: atom_id res chain seq x y z
N MET A 1 21.81 -16.76 0.44
CA MET A 1 20.89 -16.12 1.42
C MET A 1 19.55 -16.82 1.22
N LYS A 2 18.80 -17.15 2.27
CA LYS A 2 17.46 -17.73 2.08
C LYS A 2 16.54 -16.66 1.48
N SER A 3 15.72 -17.01 0.49
CA SER A 3 14.69 -16.13 -0.06
C SER A 3 13.52 -15.99 0.94
N PHE A 4 12.64 -15.02 0.72
CA PHE A 4 11.42 -14.96 1.52
C PHE A 4 10.55 -16.21 1.29
N LYS A 5 10.53 -16.76 0.09
CA LYS A 5 9.81 -18.01 -0.21
C LYS A 5 10.25 -19.17 0.69
N ASP A 6 11.57 -19.30 0.97
CA ASP A 6 12.09 -20.33 1.88
C ASP A 6 11.60 -20.15 3.32
N ILE A 7 11.30 -18.92 3.75
CA ILE A 7 10.71 -18.63 5.07
C ILE A 7 9.21 -18.84 5.04
N PHE A 8 8.54 -18.35 4.01
CA PHE A 8 7.10 -18.50 3.81
C PHE A 8 6.67 -19.96 3.86
N ASP A 9 7.38 -20.84 3.19
CA ASP A 9 7.09 -22.29 3.12
C ASP A 9 7.25 -23.04 4.47
N GLN A 10 7.80 -22.38 5.50
CA GLN A 10 7.89 -22.95 6.85
C GLN A 10 6.59 -22.76 7.66
N TYR A 11 5.65 -21.96 7.16
CA TYR A 11 4.39 -21.66 7.81
C TYR A 11 3.23 -22.17 6.96
N GLN A 12 2.27 -22.83 7.61
CA GLN A 12 1.02 -23.23 6.96
C GLN A 12 -0.08 -22.25 7.38
N TRP A 13 -1.01 -22.00 6.48
CA TRP A 13 -2.12 -21.07 6.70
C TRP A 13 -2.95 -21.45 7.93
N ASP A 14 -3.32 -22.73 8.03
CA ASP A 14 -4.14 -23.25 9.13
C ASP A 14 -3.38 -23.30 10.46
N ASP A 15 -2.06 -23.52 10.46
CA ASP A 15 -1.24 -23.46 11.67
C ASP A 15 -1.21 -22.03 12.25
N VAL A 16 -1.12 -21.01 11.39
CA VAL A 16 -1.19 -19.61 11.82
C VAL A 16 -2.56 -19.28 12.39
N LYS A 17 -3.63 -19.78 11.77
CA LYS A 17 -5.00 -19.63 12.28
C LYS A 17 -5.15 -20.23 13.67
N GLU A 18 -4.72 -21.49 13.85
CA GLU A 18 -4.80 -22.19 15.15
C GLU A 18 -3.98 -21.44 16.22
N ARG A 19 -2.82 -20.92 15.87
CA ARG A 19 -2.00 -20.12 16.80
C ARG A 19 -2.71 -18.83 17.23
N LEU A 20 -3.34 -18.10 16.31
CA LEU A 20 -4.12 -16.89 16.60
C LEU A 20 -5.28 -17.17 17.57
N GLU A 21 -5.96 -18.32 17.41
CA GLU A 21 -7.07 -18.74 18.26
C GLU A 21 -6.62 -19.12 19.68
N LYS A 22 -5.38 -19.63 19.84
CA LYS A 22 -4.80 -20.02 21.13
C LYS A 22 -4.22 -18.86 21.95
N VAL A 23 -4.07 -17.67 21.37
CA VAL A 23 -3.55 -16.51 22.08
C VAL A 23 -4.43 -16.14 23.26
N THR A 24 -3.83 -15.98 24.44
CA THR A 24 -4.51 -15.54 25.65
C THR A 24 -4.33 -14.03 25.91
N LEU A 25 -5.21 -13.47 26.72
CA LEU A 25 -5.07 -12.05 27.12
C LEU A 25 -3.74 -11.76 27.85
N ASN A 26 -3.25 -12.72 28.62
CA ASN A 26 -1.95 -12.64 29.29
C ASN A 26 -0.78 -12.57 28.30
N ASP A 27 -0.87 -13.25 27.14
CA ASP A 27 0.15 -13.20 26.10
C ASP A 27 0.17 -11.82 25.44
N VAL A 28 -1.02 -11.24 25.20
CA VAL A 28 -1.13 -9.85 24.70
C VAL A 28 -0.52 -8.86 25.70
N GLU A 29 -0.85 -8.97 27.01
CA GLU A 29 -0.31 -8.09 28.03
C GLU A 29 1.21 -8.19 28.16
N LYS A 30 1.75 -9.39 28.15
CA LYS A 30 3.21 -9.61 28.15
C LYS A 30 3.87 -9.00 26.91
N SER A 31 3.25 -9.16 25.74
CA SER A 31 3.75 -8.57 24.50
C SER A 31 3.72 -7.04 24.55
N LEU A 32 2.70 -6.43 25.11
CA LEU A 32 2.64 -4.97 25.28
C LEU A 32 3.76 -4.42 26.17
N GLN A 33 4.21 -5.19 27.16
CA GLN A 33 5.29 -4.77 28.10
C GLN A 33 6.70 -4.89 27.51
N LYS A 34 6.93 -5.75 26.52
CA LYS A 34 8.26 -5.91 25.92
C LYS A 34 8.74 -4.61 25.28
N LYS A 35 10.04 -4.33 25.37
CA LYS A 35 10.68 -3.20 24.67
C LYS A 35 10.84 -3.50 23.18
N ASN A 36 11.43 -4.65 22.86
CA ASN A 36 11.66 -5.09 21.47
C ASN A 36 10.57 -6.10 21.11
N LYS A 37 9.79 -5.79 20.11
CA LYS A 37 8.70 -6.64 19.62
C LYS A 37 9.22 -7.60 18.56
N THR A 38 8.71 -8.82 18.60
CA THR A 38 8.99 -9.88 17.62
C THR A 38 7.76 -10.12 16.74
N ILE A 39 7.90 -10.99 15.74
CA ILE A 39 6.75 -11.41 14.92
C ILE A 39 5.69 -12.15 15.74
N GLU A 40 6.09 -12.84 16.83
CA GLU A 40 5.16 -13.47 17.76
C GLU A 40 4.33 -12.43 18.54
N ASP A 41 4.95 -11.31 18.91
CA ASP A 41 4.24 -10.23 19.57
C ASP A 41 3.23 -9.58 18.59
N PHE A 42 3.58 -9.48 17.30
CA PHE A 42 2.64 -9.02 16.27
C PHE A 42 1.44 -9.97 16.15
N LEU A 43 1.67 -11.29 16.09
CA LEU A 43 0.61 -12.30 16.09
C LEU A 43 -0.32 -12.11 17.30
N ASN A 44 0.23 -11.89 18.48
CA ASN A 44 -0.55 -11.63 19.69
C ASN A 44 -1.42 -10.36 19.55
N PHE A 45 -0.90 -9.28 18.95
CA PHE A 45 -1.63 -8.01 18.77
C PHE A 45 -2.77 -8.09 17.75
N ILE A 46 -2.65 -8.93 16.74
CA ILE A 46 -3.73 -9.14 15.74
C ILE A 46 -4.72 -10.24 16.14
N SER A 47 -4.50 -10.94 17.25
CA SER A 47 -5.41 -12.02 17.70
C SER A 47 -6.80 -11.49 18.06
N PRO A 48 -7.84 -12.33 18.00
CA PRO A 48 -9.21 -11.93 18.38
C PRO A 48 -9.29 -11.37 19.81
N VAL A 49 -8.56 -11.97 20.76
CA VAL A 49 -8.57 -11.57 22.18
C VAL A 49 -7.92 -10.20 22.42
N ALA A 50 -6.98 -9.79 21.56
CA ALA A 50 -6.32 -8.49 21.68
C ALA A 50 -7.27 -7.30 21.48
N SER A 51 -8.43 -7.51 20.85
CA SER A 51 -9.49 -6.50 20.75
C SER A 51 -9.97 -5.97 22.12
N GLN A 52 -9.80 -6.77 23.19
CA GLN A 52 -10.10 -6.35 24.58
C GLN A 52 -9.11 -5.30 25.12
N LYS A 53 -7.93 -5.17 24.50
CA LYS A 53 -6.90 -4.18 24.86
C LYS A 53 -6.77 -3.06 23.82
N LEU A 54 -7.74 -2.91 22.92
CA LEU A 54 -7.67 -1.97 21.81
C LEU A 54 -7.41 -0.52 22.27
N GLU A 55 -8.03 -0.07 23.34
CA GLU A 55 -7.79 1.28 23.86
C GLU A 55 -6.33 1.47 24.34
N THR A 56 -5.78 0.46 25.00
CA THR A 56 -4.36 0.48 25.43
C THR A 56 -3.44 0.48 24.23
N MET A 57 -3.74 -0.35 23.24
CA MET A 57 -2.99 -0.41 21.97
C MET A 57 -3.05 0.93 21.23
N ALA A 58 -4.22 1.56 21.16
CA ALA A 58 -4.40 2.84 20.48
C ALA A 58 -3.59 3.97 21.16
N LYS A 59 -3.59 4.06 22.50
CA LYS A 59 -2.77 5.02 23.25
C LYS A 59 -1.27 4.79 23.02
N MET A 60 -0.83 3.53 23.01
CA MET A 60 0.57 3.17 22.72
C MET A 60 0.95 3.51 21.28
N ALA A 61 0.12 3.16 20.32
CA ALA A 61 0.33 3.46 18.90
C ALA A 61 0.43 4.97 18.65
N GLN A 62 -0.46 5.77 19.27
CA GLN A 62 -0.39 7.23 19.21
C GLN A 62 0.94 7.77 19.72
N SER A 63 1.36 7.32 20.91
CA SER A 63 2.61 7.76 21.53
C SER A 63 3.84 7.39 20.66
N LEU A 64 3.89 6.19 20.14
CA LEU A 64 4.96 5.73 19.26
C LEU A 64 4.97 6.50 17.94
N THR A 65 3.81 6.74 17.33
CA THR A 65 3.71 7.51 16.09
C THR A 65 4.21 8.94 16.29
N GLN A 66 3.76 9.63 17.35
CA GLN A 66 4.20 10.99 17.64
C GLN A 66 5.68 11.07 17.99
N LYS A 67 6.21 10.10 18.72
CA LYS A 67 7.65 10.02 19.03
C LYS A 67 8.50 9.86 17.76
N ARG A 68 8.04 9.07 16.79
CA ARG A 68 8.82 8.69 15.62
C ARG A 68 8.64 9.63 14.43
N PHE A 69 7.40 10.04 14.16
CA PHE A 69 7.01 10.84 12.99
C PHE A 69 6.55 12.26 13.37
N GLY A 70 6.51 12.61 14.65
CA GLY A 70 5.95 13.88 15.09
C GLY A 70 4.43 13.93 14.86
N LYS A 71 3.93 15.13 14.68
CA LYS A 71 2.54 15.39 14.31
C LYS A 71 2.43 15.77 12.83
N THR A 72 2.93 14.88 11.96
CA THR A 72 2.93 15.12 10.51
C THR A 72 2.18 14.01 9.78
N ILE A 73 1.49 14.38 8.70
CA ILE A 73 0.86 13.44 7.76
C ILE A 73 1.34 13.79 6.36
N GLN A 74 2.05 12.87 5.73
CA GLN A 74 2.47 13.01 4.35
C GLN A 74 1.29 12.81 3.40
N LEU A 75 1.13 13.71 2.43
CA LEU A 75 0.06 13.62 1.43
C LEU A 75 0.63 13.28 0.06
N TYR A 76 -0.08 12.42 -0.67
CA TYR A 76 0.17 12.09 -2.06
C TYR A 76 -1.13 11.99 -2.86
N ALA A 77 -1.02 12.01 -4.18
CA ALA A 77 -2.13 11.71 -5.07
C ALA A 77 -1.72 10.62 -6.09
N PRO A 78 -2.61 9.66 -6.39
CA PRO A 78 -2.38 8.70 -7.47
C PRO A 78 -2.52 9.39 -8.83
N LEU A 79 -1.72 8.96 -9.78
CA LEU A 79 -1.83 9.32 -11.19
C LEU A 79 -1.89 8.03 -12.02
N TYR A 80 -3.06 7.69 -12.51
CA TYR A 80 -3.30 6.50 -13.30
C TYR A 80 -2.80 6.70 -14.72
N LEU A 81 -1.81 5.90 -15.10
CA LEU A 81 -1.17 5.97 -16.43
C LEU A 81 -1.95 5.20 -17.49
N SER A 82 -2.53 4.05 -17.07
CA SER A 82 -3.23 3.15 -17.97
C SER A 82 -4.18 2.22 -17.21
N ASN A 83 -5.33 1.91 -17.81
CA ASN A 83 -6.23 0.84 -17.38
C ASN A 83 -6.13 -0.41 -18.27
N GLU A 84 -5.15 -0.46 -19.19
CA GLU A 84 -4.82 -1.68 -19.94
C GLU A 84 -4.34 -2.76 -18.98
N CYS A 85 -4.96 -3.95 -19.04
CA CYS A 85 -4.59 -5.08 -18.20
C CYS A 85 -4.70 -6.40 -18.97
N GLN A 86 -3.78 -7.33 -18.72
CA GLN A 86 -3.77 -8.67 -19.28
C GLN A 86 -4.14 -9.75 -18.28
N ASN A 87 -4.44 -9.35 -17.04
CA ASN A 87 -4.85 -10.25 -15.97
C ASN A 87 -6.36 -10.26 -15.79
N ILE A 88 -6.89 -11.40 -15.36
CA ILE A 88 -8.24 -11.49 -14.80
C ILE A 88 -8.08 -11.50 -13.28
N CYS A 89 -8.68 -10.49 -12.62
CA CYS A 89 -8.73 -10.36 -11.17
C CYS A 89 -10.18 -10.10 -10.77
N THR A 90 -10.75 -10.97 -9.95
CA THR A 90 -12.18 -10.99 -9.61
C THR A 90 -12.70 -9.76 -8.85
N TYR A 91 -11.82 -8.87 -8.45
CA TYR A 91 -12.10 -7.70 -7.60
C TYR A 91 -11.70 -6.36 -8.23
N CYS A 92 -11.23 -6.36 -9.48
CA CYS A 92 -10.61 -5.18 -10.09
C CYS A 92 -11.39 -4.70 -11.31
N GLY A 93 -11.80 -3.44 -11.34
CA GLY A 93 -12.46 -2.84 -12.47
C GLY A 93 -11.67 -2.88 -13.78
N PHE A 94 -10.32 -2.99 -13.69
CA PHE A 94 -9.45 -3.11 -14.87
C PHE A 94 -9.23 -4.56 -15.33
N SER A 95 -9.94 -5.54 -14.73
CA SER A 95 -9.84 -6.94 -15.15
C SER A 95 -10.00 -7.09 -16.66
N LEU A 96 -9.26 -8.04 -17.26
CA LEU A 96 -9.24 -8.25 -18.71
C LEU A 96 -10.61 -8.58 -19.29
N ASP A 97 -11.44 -9.27 -18.54
CA ASP A 97 -12.78 -9.72 -18.91
C ASP A 97 -13.86 -8.63 -18.77
N ASN A 98 -13.56 -7.51 -18.11
CA ASN A 98 -14.46 -6.37 -18.05
C ASN A 98 -14.49 -5.63 -19.39
N LEU A 99 -15.69 -5.38 -19.90
CA LEU A 99 -15.93 -4.65 -21.15
C LEU A 99 -15.88 -3.13 -20.92
N ILE A 100 -14.69 -2.63 -20.68
CA ILE A 100 -14.44 -1.21 -20.39
C ILE A 100 -13.65 -0.55 -21.51
N ARG A 101 -13.79 0.78 -21.65
CA ARG A 101 -12.93 1.56 -22.52
C ARG A 101 -11.49 1.56 -21.98
N ARG A 102 -10.57 1.00 -22.76
CA ARG A 102 -9.14 0.98 -22.42
C ARG A 102 -8.48 2.29 -22.84
N LYS A 103 -7.61 2.79 -21.96
CA LYS A 103 -6.86 4.04 -22.19
C LYS A 103 -5.47 3.94 -21.59
N THR A 104 -4.50 4.41 -22.36
CA THR A 104 -3.13 4.67 -21.91
C THR A 104 -2.83 6.13 -22.22
N LEU A 105 -2.34 6.89 -21.25
CA LEU A 105 -2.05 8.31 -21.44
C LEU A 105 -0.87 8.51 -22.39
N SER A 106 -1.04 9.39 -23.37
CA SER A 106 0.07 9.94 -24.16
C SER A 106 0.89 10.94 -23.33
N ASP A 107 2.08 11.30 -23.81
CA ASP A 107 2.94 12.29 -23.16
C ASP A 107 2.22 13.62 -22.90
N THR A 108 1.44 14.08 -23.89
CA THR A 108 0.64 15.31 -23.76
C THR A 108 -0.42 15.19 -22.68
N GLU A 109 -1.18 14.09 -22.68
CA GLU A 109 -2.22 13.85 -21.68
C GLU A 109 -1.61 13.70 -20.29
N LEU A 110 -0.47 13.01 -20.15
CA LEU A 110 0.25 12.87 -18.89
C LEU A 110 0.65 14.24 -18.32
N MET A 111 1.14 15.14 -19.17
CA MET A 111 1.50 16.49 -18.75
C MET A 111 0.30 17.36 -18.39
N MET A 112 -0.87 17.15 -19.04
CA MET A 112 -2.11 17.82 -18.64
C MET A 112 -2.58 17.38 -17.25
N GLU A 113 -2.56 16.08 -16.97
CA GLU A 113 -2.86 15.52 -15.65
C GLU A 113 -1.90 16.06 -14.58
N ALA A 114 -0.59 16.06 -14.88
CA ALA A 114 0.43 16.59 -13.99
C ALA A 114 0.22 18.07 -13.66
N ALA A 115 -0.19 18.88 -14.63
CA ALA A 115 -0.47 20.31 -14.42
C ALA A 115 -1.63 20.51 -13.42
N VAL A 116 -2.69 19.71 -13.49
CA VAL A 116 -3.79 19.77 -12.52
C VAL A 116 -3.31 19.39 -11.12
N LEU A 117 -2.55 18.30 -10.98
CA LEU A 117 -1.99 17.88 -9.70
C LEU A 117 -1.06 18.95 -9.10
N LYS A 118 -0.26 19.61 -9.93
CA LYS A 118 0.59 20.73 -9.49
C LYS A 118 -0.23 21.94 -9.02
N SER A 119 -1.36 22.26 -9.68
CA SER A 119 -2.26 23.33 -9.24
C SER A 119 -2.86 23.05 -7.85
N MET A 120 -3.00 21.78 -7.47
CA MET A 120 -3.41 21.35 -6.12
C MET A 120 -2.24 21.32 -5.12
N SER A 121 -1.03 21.78 -5.51
CA SER A 121 0.19 21.72 -4.72
C SER A 121 0.67 20.29 -4.37
N VAL A 122 0.33 19.30 -5.18
CA VAL A 122 0.85 17.94 -5.02
C VAL A 122 2.33 17.92 -5.37
N ASN A 123 3.16 17.37 -4.49
CA ASN A 123 4.59 17.18 -4.70
C ASN A 123 5.03 15.71 -4.64
N HIS A 124 4.14 14.83 -4.17
CA HIS A 124 4.34 13.38 -4.18
C HIS A 124 3.25 12.74 -5.03
N VAL A 125 3.64 12.07 -6.11
CA VAL A 125 2.73 11.37 -7.02
C VAL A 125 2.99 9.87 -6.96
N LEU A 126 1.90 9.08 -6.96
CA LEU A 126 1.94 7.63 -7.10
C LEU A 126 1.46 7.27 -8.52
N LEU A 127 2.38 6.82 -9.36
CA LEU A 127 2.06 6.37 -10.72
C LEU A 127 1.46 4.96 -10.66
N VAL A 128 0.27 4.79 -11.19
CA VAL A 128 -0.47 3.52 -11.16
C VAL A 128 -0.80 3.07 -12.58
N SER A 129 -0.70 1.77 -12.84
CA SER A 129 -1.17 1.19 -14.10
C SER A 129 -1.75 -0.21 -13.91
N GLY A 130 -2.61 -0.61 -14.82
CA GLY A 130 -2.89 -2.03 -15.03
C GLY A 130 -1.64 -2.77 -15.52
N GLU A 131 -1.64 -4.08 -15.43
CA GLU A 131 -0.50 -4.93 -15.83
C GLU A 131 -0.60 -5.32 -17.31
N ALA A 132 0.04 -4.57 -18.20
CA ALA A 132 0.01 -4.77 -19.65
C ALA A 132 1.41 -4.61 -20.27
N ASN A 133 2.32 -5.53 -20.01
CA ASN A 133 3.73 -5.43 -20.37
C ASN A 133 4.04 -5.11 -21.86
N LYS A 134 3.10 -5.39 -22.78
CA LYS A 134 3.29 -5.12 -24.21
C LYS A 134 3.01 -3.65 -24.56
N THR A 135 2.05 -3.03 -23.89
CA THR A 135 1.60 -1.65 -24.16
C THR A 135 2.12 -0.67 -23.13
N VAL A 136 2.25 -1.12 -21.88
CA VAL A 136 2.70 -0.32 -20.73
C VAL A 136 3.85 -1.05 -20.06
N GLY A 137 5.00 -1.06 -20.74
CA GLY A 137 6.24 -1.70 -20.27
C GLY A 137 7.23 -0.71 -19.68
N ILE A 138 8.46 -1.19 -19.44
CA ILE A 138 9.52 -0.41 -18.77
C ILE A 138 9.83 0.91 -19.51
N GLU A 139 9.88 0.92 -20.83
CA GLU A 139 10.20 2.13 -21.60
C GLU A 139 9.13 3.22 -21.41
N TYR A 140 7.86 2.83 -21.33
CA TYR A 140 6.76 3.75 -21.03
C TYR A 140 6.93 4.34 -19.63
N PHE A 141 7.24 3.51 -18.61
CA PHE A 141 7.45 4.00 -17.24
C PHE A 141 8.66 4.93 -17.13
N LEU A 142 9.77 4.59 -17.78
CA LEU A 142 10.96 5.43 -17.80
C LEU A 142 10.69 6.78 -18.46
N ASN A 143 9.92 6.79 -19.55
CA ASN A 143 9.51 8.03 -20.19
C ASN A 143 8.58 8.87 -19.29
N ALA A 144 7.58 8.24 -18.67
CA ALA A 144 6.68 8.93 -17.72
C ALA A 144 7.47 9.56 -16.55
N VAL A 145 8.40 8.81 -15.94
CA VAL A 145 9.26 9.32 -14.86
C VAL A 145 10.11 10.49 -15.35
N ARG A 146 10.71 10.40 -16.54
CA ARG A 146 11.53 11.48 -17.12
C ARG A 146 10.72 12.76 -17.31
N LEU A 147 9.49 12.68 -17.80
CA LEU A 147 8.60 13.82 -17.97
C LEU A 147 8.18 14.44 -16.64
N LEU A 148 7.95 13.61 -15.61
CA LEU A 148 7.36 14.06 -14.36
C LEU A 148 8.38 14.48 -13.29
N LYS A 149 9.65 14.05 -13.36
CA LYS A 149 10.63 14.28 -12.29
C LYS A 149 10.96 15.75 -12.02
N SER A 150 10.78 16.63 -12.98
CA SER A 150 10.93 18.08 -12.77
C SER A 150 9.71 18.75 -12.12
N HIS A 151 8.59 18.04 -12.08
CA HIS A 151 7.31 18.54 -11.55
C HIS A 151 7.02 18.03 -10.13
N PHE A 152 7.50 16.85 -9.76
CA PHE A 152 7.22 16.22 -8.48
C PHE A 152 8.51 15.90 -7.73
N ALA A 153 8.54 16.21 -6.44
CA ALA A 153 9.69 15.92 -5.57
C ALA A 153 9.81 14.41 -5.30
N ASN A 154 8.68 13.71 -5.19
CA ASN A 154 8.64 12.27 -4.98
C ASN A 154 7.80 11.61 -6.07
N ILE A 155 8.37 10.58 -6.70
CA ILE A 155 7.68 9.70 -7.64
C ILE A 155 7.71 8.29 -7.07
N SER A 156 6.55 7.77 -6.76
CA SER A 156 6.32 6.36 -6.38
C SER A 156 5.62 5.64 -7.51
N ILE A 157 5.79 4.33 -7.61
CA ILE A 157 5.09 3.52 -8.62
C ILE A 157 4.37 2.33 -7.99
N GLU A 158 3.19 2.02 -8.53
CA GLU A 158 2.41 0.81 -8.25
C GLU A 158 1.99 0.21 -9.58
N VAL A 159 2.86 -0.61 -10.13
CA VAL A 159 2.73 -1.21 -11.47
C VAL A 159 2.98 -2.71 -11.40
N GLN A 160 2.95 -3.39 -12.55
CA GLN A 160 3.25 -4.82 -12.60
C GLN A 160 4.62 -5.15 -11.99
N PRO A 161 4.78 -6.37 -11.41
CA PRO A 161 6.09 -6.87 -11.04
C PRO A 161 7.08 -6.84 -12.20
N LEU A 162 8.26 -6.29 -11.94
CA LEU A 162 9.34 -6.13 -12.90
C LEU A 162 10.56 -6.99 -12.49
N SER A 163 11.55 -7.07 -13.37
CA SER A 163 12.86 -7.65 -13.06
C SER A 163 13.70 -6.70 -12.19
N GLU A 164 14.72 -7.22 -11.53
CA GLU A 164 15.66 -6.42 -10.74
C GLU A 164 16.33 -5.33 -11.59
N GLU A 165 16.74 -5.66 -12.83
CA GLU A 165 17.36 -4.70 -13.74
C GLU A 165 16.41 -3.56 -14.13
N GLU A 166 15.12 -3.86 -14.38
CA GLU A 166 14.11 -2.85 -14.67
C GLU A 166 13.86 -1.94 -13.46
N TYR A 167 13.82 -2.48 -12.24
CA TYR A 167 13.73 -1.68 -11.03
C TYR A 167 14.98 -0.79 -10.84
N ARG A 168 16.17 -1.28 -11.19
CA ARG A 168 17.40 -0.46 -11.12
C ARG A 168 17.34 0.71 -12.10
N LYS A 169 16.86 0.49 -13.33
CA LYS A 169 16.64 1.57 -14.30
C LYS A 169 15.65 2.62 -13.80
N LEU A 170 14.57 2.19 -13.15
CA LEU A 170 13.58 3.10 -12.55
C LEU A 170 14.16 3.88 -11.37
N HIS A 171 14.98 3.24 -10.54
CA HIS A 171 15.70 3.92 -9.47
C HIS A 171 16.63 5.03 -10.00
N GLU A 172 17.44 4.72 -10.99
CA GLU A 172 18.34 5.66 -11.67
C GLU A 172 17.57 6.80 -12.37
N ALA A 173 16.37 6.52 -12.88
CA ALA A 173 15.50 7.53 -13.47
C ALA A 173 14.90 8.51 -12.43
N GLY A 174 14.84 8.10 -11.14
CA GLY A 174 14.36 8.95 -10.05
C GLY A 174 13.11 8.43 -9.31
N VAL A 175 12.78 7.15 -9.47
CA VAL A 175 11.72 6.51 -8.67
C VAL A 175 12.20 6.33 -7.23
N ASN A 176 11.45 6.88 -6.28
CA ASN A 176 11.77 6.82 -4.84
C ASN A 176 11.20 5.59 -4.15
N ALA A 177 9.98 5.18 -4.54
CA ALA A 177 9.28 4.08 -3.90
C ALA A 177 8.60 3.17 -4.93
N VAL A 178 8.58 1.89 -4.63
CA VAL A 178 7.85 0.89 -5.39
C VAL A 178 6.91 0.15 -4.45
N LEU A 179 5.63 0.09 -4.81
CA LEU A 179 4.60 -0.60 -4.07
C LEU A 179 4.12 -1.81 -4.88
N VAL A 180 4.17 -2.98 -4.28
CA VAL A 180 3.61 -4.21 -4.86
C VAL A 180 2.90 -4.99 -3.76
N TYR A 181 1.58 -5.08 -3.87
CA TYR A 181 0.77 -5.80 -2.90
C TYR A 181 0.63 -7.25 -3.31
N GLN A 182 0.80 -8.17 -2.35
CA GLN A 182 0.57 -9.60 -2.57
C GLN A 182 -0.92 -9.88 -2.78
N GLU A 183 -1.79 -9.02 -2.28
CA GLU A 183 -3.24 -9.08 -2.21
C GLU A 183 -3.69 -10.08 -1.13
N THR A 184 -3.34 -11.35 -1.25
CA THR A 184 -3.45 -12.37 -0.19
C THR A 184 -2.23 -13.30 -0.21
N TYR A 185 -1.83 -13.76 0.95
CA TYR A 185 -0.78 -14.76 1.14
C TYR A 185 -1.33 -16.19 1.14
N HIS A 186 -2.66 -16.37 1.01
CA HIS A 186 -3.28 -17.69 0.95
C HIS A 186 -3.03 -18.34 -0.41
N GLN A 187 -1.91 -19.05 -0.53
CA GLN A 187 -1.40 -19.58 -1.81
C GLN A 187 -2.40 -20.53 -2.49
N GLU A 188 -3.11 -21.38 -1.71
CA GLU A 188 -4.03 -22.40 -2.25
C GLU A 188 -5.22 -21.77 -2.98
N VAL A 189 -5.72 -20.64 -2.51
CA VAL A 189 -6.89 -19.96 -3.11
C VAL A 189 -6.50 -18.82 -4.03
N TYR A 190 -5.22 -18.47 -4.09
CA TYR A 190 -4.72 -17.29 -4.83
C TYR A 190 -5.18 -17.26 -6.29
N LYS A 191 -5.20 -18.42 -6.97
CA LYS A 191 -5.65 -18.55 -8.36
C LYS A 191 -7.15 -18.36 -8.55
N GLN A 192 -7.96 -18.50 -7.49
CA GLN A 192 -9.39 -18.22 -7.55
C GLN A 192 -9.64 -16.72 -7.76
N TYR A 193 -8.80 -15.89 -7.14
CA TYR A 193 -8.83 -14.43 -7.30
C TYR A 193 -8.10 -13.94 -8.55
N HIS A 194 -7.09 -14.70 -9.02
CA HIS A 194 -6.21 -14.37 -10.14
C HIS A 194 -6.15 -15.51 -11.17
N PRO A 195 -7.27 -15.85 -11.83
CA PRO A 195 -7.35 -17.04 -12.67
C PRO A 195 -6.51 -16.97 -13.95
N LYS A 196 -6.17 -15.76 -14.43
CA LYS A 196 -5.45 -15.58 -15.69
C LYS A 196 -4.47 -14.43 -15.66
N GLY A 197 -3.41 -14.54 -16.44
CA GLY A 197 -2.37 -13.53 -16.65
C GLY A 197 -1.15 -13.74 -15.75
N LYS A 198 -0.18 -12.81 -15.81
CA LYS A 198 1.06 -12.91 -15.03
C LYS A 198 0.83 -12.84 -13.53
N LYS A 199 -0.20 -12.12 -13.10
CA LYS A 199 -0.57 -11.99 -11.68
C LYS A 199 -0.96 -13.33 -11.05
N SER A 200 -1.37 -14.34 -11.84
CA SER A 200 -1.65 -15.69 -11.35
C SER A 200 -0.40 -16.45 -10.85
N ASN A 201 0.81 -15.94 -11.14
CA ASN A 201 2.05 -16.51 -10.64
C ASN A 201 2.34 -15.96 -9.24
N PHE A 202 1.89 -16.71 -8.22
CA PHE A 202 2.03 -16.37 -6.80
C PHE A 202 3.49 -16.12 -6.41
N ASP A 203 4.39 -17.05 -6.72
CA ASP A 203 5.79 -17.00 -6.29
C ASP A 203 6.53 -15.81 -6.92
N PHE A 204 6.32 -15.56 -8.21
CA PHE A 204 6.93 -14.40 -8.88
C PHE A 204 6.52 -13.07 -8.24
N ARG A 205 5.25 -12.97 -7.80
CA ARG A 205 4.77 -11.78 -7.11
C ARG A 205 5.31 -11.71 -5.68
N LEU A 206 5.33 -12.84 -4.97
CA LEU A 206 5.87 -12.97 -3.61
C LEU A 206 7.33 -12.51 -3.52
N GLU A 207 8.14 -12.85 -4.52
CA GLU A 207 9.58 -12.50 -4.57
C GLU A 207 9.84 -11.10 -5.14
N THR A 208 8.81 -10.34 -5.49
CA THR A 208 8.99 -9.00 -6.06
C THR A 208 9.68 -8.04 -5.09
N PRO A 209 9.34 -7.97 -3.78
CA PRO A 209 10.02 -7.09 -2.84
C PRO A 209 11.53 -7.36 -2.72
N ASP A 210 11.98 -8.62 -2.89
CA ASP A 210 13.41 -8.96 -2.94
C ASP A 210 14.08 -8.31 -4.15
N ARG A 211 13.47 -8.38 -5.34
CA ARG A 211 14.00 -7.73 -6.55
C ARG A 211 14.05 -6.22 -6.41
N ILE A 212 13.06 -5.62 -5.74
CA ILE A 212 13.03 -4.18 -5.47
C ILE A 212 14.15 -3.80 -4.50
N GLY A 213 14.35 -4.57 -3.42
CA GLY A 213 15.42 -4.35 -2.44
C GLY A 213 16.80 -4.50 -3.04
N SER A 214 17.02 -5.54 -3.87
CA SER A 214 18.27 -5.79 -4.61
C SER A 214 18.59 -4.66 -5.60
N ALA A 215 17.59 -4.06 -6.20
CA ALA A 215 17.74 -2.90 -7.09
C ALA A 215 18.08 -1.58 -6.36
N GLY A 216 18.06 -1.56 -5.02
CA GLY A 216 18.42 -0.40 -4.20
C GLY A 216 17.33 0.65 -4.07
N ILE A 217 16.08 0.34 -4.35
CA ILE A 217 14.94 1.26 -4.21
C ILE A 217 14.85 1.75 -2.75
N HIS A 218 14.69 3.06 -2.60
CA HIS A 218 14.70 3.72 -1.29
C HIS A 218 13.54 3.29 -0.38
N LYS A 219 12.33 3.10 -0.93
CA LYS A 219 11.16 2.68 -0.16
C LYS A 219 10.43 1.53 -0.84
N ILE A 220 10.10 0.50 -0.05
CA ILE A 220 9.36 -0.68 -0.50
C ILE A 220 8.00 -0.69 0.22
N GLY A 221 6.92 -0.68 -0.56
CA GLY A 221 5.56 -0.76 -0.04
C GLY A 221 4.98 -2.16 -0.20
N LEU A 222 4.51 -2.73 0.90
CA LEU A 222 3.81 -4.01 0.94
C LEU A 222 2.35 -3.82 1.36
N GLY A 223 1.53 -4.83 1.11
CA GLY A 223 0.14 -4.80 1.54
C GLY A 223 -0.66 -6.02 1.13
N VAL A 224 -1.86 -6.04 1.67
CA VAL A 224 -2.89 -7.05 1.39
C VAL A 224 -4.22 -6.34 1.10
N LEU A 225 -5.07 -6.97 0.31
CA LEU A 225 -6.42 -6.48 0.03
C LEU A 225 -7.40 -7.11 1.03
N LEU A 226 -7.80 -6.31 2.01
CA LEU A 226 -8.68 -6.76 3.09
C LEU A 226 -10.09 -7.06 2.55
N GLY A 227 -10.57 -8.27 2.81
CA GLY A 227 -11.86 -8.77 2.34
C GLY A 227 -11.73 -10.00 1.44
N LEU A 228 -10.56 -10.31 0.91
CA LEU A 228 -10.34 -11.56 0.16
C LEU A 228 -10.30 -12.75 1.11
N GLU A 229 -9.38 -12.72 2.08
CA GLU A 229 -9.14 -13.79 3.04
C GLU A 229 -9.13 -13.27 4.49
N ASP A 230 -8.89 -14.14 5.48
CA ASP A 230 -8.79 -13.72 6.88
C ASP A 230 -7.65 -12.72 7.06
N TRP A 231 -8.02 -11.48 7.39
CA TRP A 231 -7.10 -10.37 7.49
C TRP A 231 -6.00 -10.58 8.55
N ARG A 232 -6.27 -11.37 9.58
CA ARG A 232 -5.29 -11.64 10.64
C ARG A 232 -4.15 -12.50 10.11
N ILE A 233 -4.51 -13.54 9.35
CA ILE A 233 -3.53 -14.47 8.79
C ILE A 233 -2.73 -13.77 7.68
N ASP A 234 -3.41 -13.08 6.76
CA ASP A 234 -2.75 -12.28 5.71
C ASP A 234 -1.80 -11.25 6.30
N SER A 235 -2.22 -10.56 7.36
CA SER A 235 -1.38 -9.55 8.01
C SER A 235 -0.17 -10.16 8.73
N PHE A 236 -0.30 -11.36 9.30
CA PHE A 236 0.84 -12.08 9.87
C PHE A 236 1.90 -12.36 8.81
N PHE A 237 1.51 -12.91 7.66
CA PHE A 237 2.46 -13.17 6.57
C PHE A 237 3.05 -11.89 6.00
N ASN A 238 2.26 -10.81 5.89
CA ASN A 238 2.76 -9.53 5.43
C ASN A 238 3.79 -8.94 6.42
N ALA A 239 3.55 -9.04 7.72
CA ALA A 239 4.51 -8.62 8.73
C ALA A 239 5.79 -9.49 8.73
N LEU A 240 5.65 -10.81 8.56
CA LEU A 240 6.77 -11.74 8.41
C LEU A 240 7.64 -11.36 7.20
N HIS A 241 7.00 -10.96 6.09
CA HIS A 241 7.69 -10.51 4.89
C HIS A 241 8.45 -9.20 5.13
N ILE A 242 7.84 -8.23 5.80
CA ILE A 242 8.50 -6.97 6.19
C ILE A 242 9.70 -7.25 7.11
N ASP A 243 9.55 -8.11 8.11
CA ASP A 243 10.63 -8.50 9.04
C ASP A 243 11.83 -9.10 8.29
N TYR A 244 11.56 -9.98 7.34
CA TYR A 244 12.59 -10.54 6.46
C TYR A 244 13.29 -9.46 5.63
N LEU A 245 12.54 -8.59 4.98
CA LEU A 245 13.09 -7.56 4.11
C LEU A 245 13.93 -6.54 4.89
N GLN A 246 13.51 -6.14 6.08
CA GLN A 246 14.27 -5.23 6.94
C GLN A 246 15.63 -5.81 7.34
N LYS A 247 15.72 -7.12 7.53
CA LYS A 247 16.97 -7.82 7.86
C LYS A 247 17.91 -7.94 6.66
N ASN A 248 17.38 -8.05 5.45
CA ASN A 248 18.17 -8.28 4.25
C ASN A 248 18.47 -7.00 3.46
N TYR A 249 17.55 -6.03 3.45
CA TYR A 249 17.63 -4.79 2.69
C TYR A 249 17.48 -3.57 3.62
N TRP A 250 18.35 -3.49 4.63
CA TRP A 250 18.29 -2.50 5.70
C TRP A 250 18.46 -1.04 5.26
N LYS A 251 18.93 -0.80 4.02
CA LYS A 251 19.03 0.54 3.43
C LYS A 251 17.69 1.08 2.95
N SER A 252 16.72 0.20 2.71
CA SER A 252 15.39 0.59 2.27
C SER A 252 14.50 0.92 3.46
N LYS A 253 13.60 1.89 3.28
CA LYS A 253 12.45 2.13 4.16
C LYS A 253 11.29 1.24 3.78
N TYR A 254 10.38 1.04 4.70
CA TYR A 254 9.21 0.18 4.46
C TYR A 254 7.92 0.90 4.76
N SER A 255 6.92 0.66 3.92
CA SER A 255 5.56 1.12 4.15
C SER A 255 4.57 -0.02 4.01
N VAL A 256 3.47 0.07 4.73
CA VAL A 256 2.36 -0.87 4.62
C VAL A 256 1.06 -0.13 4.30
N SER A 257 0.28 -0.76 3.42
CA SER A 257 -1.09 -0.36 3.13
C SER A 257 -1.98 -1.59 3.12
N PHE A 258 -3.18 -1.45 3.63
CA PHE A 258 -4.15 -2.54 3.71
C PHE A 258 -5.53 -2.00 3.32
N PRO A 259 -5.73 -1.73 2.02
CA PRO A 259 -7.01 -1.24 1.52
C PRO A 259 -8.10 -2.29 1.71
N ARG A 260 -9.28 -1.84 2.13
CA ARG A 260 -10.48 -2.68 2.13
C ARG A 260 -11.01 -2.85 0.71
N LEU A 261 -11.55 -4.02 0.41
CA LEU A 261 -12.24 -4.30 -0.83
C LEU A 261 -13.40 -3.30 -1.03
N ARG A 262 -13.54 -2.76 -2.22
CA ARG A 262 -14.56 -1.77 -2.59
C ARG A 262 -15.26 -2.17 -3.87
N PRO A 263 -16.52 -1.76 -4.07
CA PRO A 263 -17.22 -1.98 -5.32
C PRO A 263 -16.42 -1.54 -6.55
N ALA A 264 -16.47 -2.33 -7.60
CA ALA A 264 -15.84 -2.08 -8.90
C ALA A 264 -16.64 -2.81 -9.99
N GLU A 265 -16.36 -2.54 -11.24
CA GLU A 265 -16.95 -3.33 -12.34
C GLU A 265 -16.49 -4.79 -12.24
N GLY A 266 -17.42 -5.74 -12.30
CA GLY A 266 -17.13 -7.17 -12.12
C GLY A 266 -16.73 -7.59 -10.69
N PHE A 267 -17.06 -6.77 -9.70
CA PHE A 267 -16.73 -6.95 -8.30
C PHE A 267 -17.35 -8.20 -7.68
N ILE A 268 -16.61 -8.83 -6.77
CA ILE A 268 -17.11 -9.89 -5.88
C ILE A 268 -17.36 -9.32 -4.48
N GLU A 269 -18.35 -9.86 -3.78
CA GLU A 269 -18.57 -9.54 -2.37
C GLU A 269 -17.38 -10.01 -1.52
N PRO A 270 -17.02 -9.27 -0.46
CA PRO A 270 -15.96 -9.68 0.45
C PRO A 270 -16.27 -11.02 1.12
N ASN A 271 -15.33 -11.96 1.08
CA ASN A 271 -15.45 -13.22 1.85
C ASN A 271 -15.32 -12.96 3.36
N PHE A 272 -14.54 -11.94 3.72
CA PHE A 272 -14.30 -11.54 5.11
C PHE A 272 -14.58 -10.05 5.28
N ILE A 273 -15.57 -9.73 6.12
CA ILE A 273 -15.91 -8.34 6.41
C ILE A 273 -14.88 -7.77 7.39
N MET A 274 -14.26 -6.66 7.02
CA MET A 274 -13.32 -5.90 7.86
C MET A 274 -14.03 -4.68 8.44
N GLU A 275 -14.34 -4.70 9.73
CA GLU A 275 -14.95 -3.56 10.43
C GLU A 275 -13.92 -2.46 10.74
N ASP A 276 -14.39 -1.25 11.04
CA ASP A 276 -13.51 -0.13 11.44
C ASP A 276 -12.70 -0.46 12.69
N LYS A 277 -13.29 -1.23 13.62
CA LYS A 277 -12.61 -1.68 14.84
C LYS A 277 -11.44 -2.63 14.54
N ASP A 278 -11.63 -3.55 13.61
CA ASP A 278 -10.59 -4.49 13.19
C ASP A 278 -9.46 -3.78 12.46
N LEU A 279 -9.80 -2.84 11.57
CA LEU A 279 -8.80 -2.03 10.86
C LEU A 279 -8.00 -1.15 11.85
N LEU A 280 -8.66 -0.59 12.86
CA LEU A 280 -7.97 0.13 13.93
C LEU A 280 -7.02 -0.78 14.72
N GLN A 281 -7.46 -2.01 15.07
CA GLN A 281 -6.60 -2.99 15.74
C GLN A 281 -5.37 -3.31 14.89
N LEU A 282 -5.55 -3.54 13.60
CA LEU A 282 -4.46 -3.85 12.67
C LEU A 282 -3.45 -2.70 12.59
N ILE A 283 -3.90 -1.45 12.43
CA ILE A 283 -3.05 -0.27 12.39
C ILE A 283 -2.24 -0.13 13.69
N CYS A 284 -2.90 -0.29 14.85
CA CYS A 284 -2.24 -0.25 16.15
C CYS A 284 -1.21 -1.38 16.29
N ALA A 285 -1.54 -2.60 15.85
CA ALA A 285 -0.63 -3.75 15.89
C ALA A 285 0.65 -3.50 15.08
N TYR A 286 0.53 -3.04 13.85
CA TYR A 286 1.69 -2.68 13.02
C TYR A 286 2.55 -1.60 13.67
N ARG A 287 1.95 -0.53 14.20
CA ARG A 287 2.67 0.56 14.86
C ARG A 287 3.40 0.12 16.11
N ILE A 288 2.77 -0.72 16.95
CA ILE A 288 3.36 -1.22 18.19
C ILE A 288 4.50 -2.19 17.90
N TRP A 289 4.32 -3.05 16.90
CA TRP A 289 5.33 -4.01 16.50
C TRP A 289 6.55 -3.33 15.86
N ASN A 290 6.31 -2.33 15.00
CA ASN A 290 7.36 -1.66 14.26
C ASN A 290 7.14 -0.15 14.22
N GLU A 291 7.87 0.58 15.07
CA GLU A 291 7.71 2.02 15.22
C GLU A 291 8.21 2.82 14.00
N ASP A 292 9.07 2.23 13.15
CA ASP A 292 9.66 2.87 11.97
C ASP A 292 8.84 2.69 10.69
N LEU A 293 7.85 1.80 10.71
CA LEU A 293 7.04 1.46 9.55
C LEU A 293 6.12 2.62 9.15
N GLU A 294 6.16 3.05 7.91
CA GLU A 294 5.16 3.99 7.39
C GLU A 294 3.83 3.26 7.16
N ILE A 295 2.72 3.88 7.58
CA ILE A 295 1.37 3.33 7.42
C ILE A 295 0.56 4.29 6.56
N SER A 296 0.13 3.80 5.39
CA SER A 296 -0.62 4.57 4.39
C SER A 296 -2.11 4.26 4.44
N ILE A 297 -2.94 5.30 4.45
CA ILE A 297 -4.40 5.20 4.40
C ILE A 297 -4.91 5.86 3.12
N SER A 298 -5.62 5.08 2.31
CA SER A 298 -6.15 5.55 1.04
C SER A 298 -7.55 6.16 1.14
N THR A 299 -8.03 6.74 0.03
CA THR A 299 -9.40 7.25 -0.12
C THR A 299 -10.46 6.13 -0.22
N ARG A 300 -10.07 4.86 -0.15
CA ARG A 300 -11.00 3.74 0.04
C ARG A 300 -11.71 3.81 1.39
N GLU A 301 -11.06 4.43 2.39
CA GLU A 301 -11.63 4.62 3.71
C GLU A 301 -12.51 5.88 3.77
N ASN A 302 -13.61 5.79 4.50
CA ASN A 302 -14.55 6.89 4.64
C ASN A 302 -13.98 8.05 5.43
N GLU A 303 -14.58 9.22 5.25
CA GLU A 303 -14.17 10.47 5.90
C GLU A 303 -14.04 10.34 7.42
N LYS A 304 -15.04 9.74 8.08
CA LYS A 304 -15.07 9.59 9.54
C LYS A 304 -13.87 8.78 10.04
N PHE A 305 -13.58 7.63 9.43
CA PHE A 305 -12.44 6.79 9.79
C PHE A 305 -11.13 7.54 9.58
N ARG A 306 -10.96 8.20 8.42
CA ARG A 306 -9.75 8.94 8.08
C ARG A 306 -9.49 10.11 9.04
N ASN A 307 -10.51 10.80 9.48
CA ASN A 307 -10.39 11.91 10.44
C ASN A 307 -9.85 11.46 11.80
N HIS A 308 -10.17 10.23 12.24
CA HIS A 308 -9.75 9.72 13.54
C HIS A 308 -8.38 9.00 13.49
N ILE A 309 -8.09 8.31 12.41
CA ILE A 309 -6.90 7.44 12.34
C ILE A 309 -5.59 8.22 12.28
N ILE A 310 -5.59 9.48 11.84
CA ILE A 310 -4.37 10.31 11.74
C ILE A 310 -3.67 10.47 13.07
N SER A 311 -4.39 10.44 14.18
CA SER A 311 -3.80 10.54 15.52
C SER A 311 -3.33 9.21 16.10
N LEU A 312 -3.63 8.07 15.47
CA LEU A 312 -3.46 6.76 16.08
C LEU A 312 -2.38 5.88 15.43
N GLY A 313 -1.96 6.18 14.21
CA GLY A 313 -0.95 5.33 13.58
C GLY A 313 -0.61 5.67 12.14
N ALA A 314 -1.52 6.34 11.43
CA ALA A 314 -1.28 6.75 10.04
C ALA A 314 -0.13 7.75 9.94
N THR A 315 0.69 7.61 8.90
CA THR A 315 1.80 8.52 8.58
C THR A 315 1.63 9.16 7.21
N THR A 316 0.90 8.49 6.33
CA THR A 316 0.71 8.89 4.94
C THR A 316 -0.74 8.73 4.53
N MET A 317 -1.27 9.64 3.71
CA MET A 317 -2.63 9.56 3.19
C MET A 317 -2.68 9.99 1.72
N SER A 318 -3.46 9.28 0.90
CA SER A 318 -3.84 9.80 -0.41
C SER A 318 -4.94 10.86 -0.28
N ALA A 319 -4.98 11.82 -1.20
CA ALA A 319 -6.01 12.85 -1.23
C ALA A 319 -6.37 13.23 -2.67
N ALA A 320 -7.60 13.68 -2.88
CA ALA A 320 -8.15 14.05 -4.19
C ALA A 320 -7.95 12.95 -5.25
N SER A 321 -8.07 11.67 -4.86
CA SER A 321 -7.75 10.53 -5.71
C SER A 321 -8.74 10.41 -6.87
N LYS A 322 -8.19 10.19 -8.07
CA LYS A 322 -8.91 9.70 -9.25
C LYS A 322 -8.30 8.35 -9.61
N THR A 323 -9.15 7.35 -9.79
CA THR A 323 -8.74 5.95 -9.95
C THR A 323 -8.87 5.45 -11.39
N ASN A 324 -8.81 6.39 -12.34
CA ASN A 324 -8.90 6.16 -13.78
C ASN A 324 -7.84 6.99 -14.55
N PRO A 325 -7.35 6.51 -15.70
CA PRO A 325 -6.44 7.28 -16.54
C PRO A 325 -7.11 8.53 -17.11
N GLY A 326 -6.55 9.70 -16.84
CA GLY A 326 -7.10 10.98 -17.31
C GLY A 326 -8.15 11.59 -16.38
N GLY A 327 -8.37 11.04 -15.20
CA GLY A 327 -9.43 11.43 -14.29
C GLY A 327 -9.32 12.86 -13.73
N TYR A 328 -8.16 13.50 -13.80
CA TYR A 328 -8.02 14.88 -13.34
C TYR A 328 -8.42 15.91 -14.39
N SER A 329 -8.19 15.66 -15.68
CA SER A 329 -8.48 16.64 -16.75
C SER A 329 -8.98 16.06 -18.06
N VAL A 330 -8.42 14.92 -18.50
CA VAL A 330 -8.54 14.42 -19.86
C VAL A 330 -9.81 13.57 -20.06
N ASP A 331 -10.16 12.73 -19.09
CA ASP A 331 -11.27 11.78 -19.18
C ASP A 331 -11.91 11.55 -17.80
N LYS A 332 -12.61 12.55 -17.32
CA LYS A 332 -13.17 12.57 -15.95
C LYS A 332 -14.29 11.57 -15.72
N GLU A 333 -14.91 11.09 -16.79
CA GLU A 333 -16.09 10.20 -16.75
C GLU A 333 -15.74 8.73 -17.07
N SER A 334 -14.45 8.41 -17.30
CA SER A 334 -14.07 7.03 -17.56
C SER A 334 -14.17 6.16 -16.31
N LEU A 335 -14.32 4.84 -16.51
CA LEU A 335 -14.49 3.90 -15.42
C LEU A 335 -13.31 3.92 -14.44
N GLU A 336 -13.61 4.08 -13.17
CA GLU A 336 -12.66 3.99 -12.07
C GLU A 336 -12.28 2.53 -11.78
N GLN A 337 -11.07 2.29 -11.31
CA GLN A 337 -10.60 0.96 -10.90
C GLN A 337 -11.44 0.38 -9.76
N PHE A 338 -11.88 1.24 -8.85
CA PHE A 338 -12.76 0.96 -7.71
C PHE A 338 -13.35 2.29 -7.20
N GLU A 339 -14.47 2.20 -6.50
CA GLU A 339 -15.09 3.37 -5.87
C GLU A 339 -14.26 3.93 -4.71
N THR A 340 -14.15 5.26 -4.66
CA THR A 340 -13.57 5.97 -3.52
C THR A 340 -14.65 6.34 -2.51
N SER A 341 -14.33 6.30 -1.20
CA SER A 341 -15.26 6.66 -0.13
C SER A 341 -15.03 8.06 0.43
N ASP A 342 -13.87 8.64 0.18
CA ASP A 342 -13.53 10.01 0.59
C ASP A 342 -13.15 10.81 -0.65
N GLU A 343 -14.06 11.64 -1.11
CA GLU A 343 -13.93 12.45 -2.32
C GLU A 343 -13.42 13.88 -2.04
N ARG A 344 -13.04 14.17 -0.80
CA ARG A 344 -12.58 15.50 -0.41
C ARG A 344 -11.38 15.93 -1.24
N SER A 345 -11.38 17.22 -1.58
CA SER A 345 -10.27 17.88 -2.25
C SER A 345 -8.98 17.87 -1.39
N MET A 346 -7.86 18.13 -2.02
CA MET A 346 -6.56 18.25 -1.33
C MET A 346 -6.60 19.30 -0.21
N ASP A 347 -7.27 20.43 -0.43
CA ASP A 347 -7.33 21.51 0.57
C ASP A 347 -8.26 21.17 1.76
N GLU A 348 -9.35 20.46 1.52
CA GLU A 348 -10.21 19.95 2.60
C GLU A 348 -9.46 18.96 3.49
N ILE A 349 -8.67 18.05 2.90
CA ILE A 349 -7.83 17.10 3.66
C ILE A 349 -6.74 17.85 4.44
N LYS A 350 -6.03 18.81 3.82
CA LYS A 350 -5.05 19.64 4.53
C LYS A 350 -5.69 20.39 5.72
N ASN A 351 -6.88 20.93 5.53
CA ASN A 351 -7.60 21.65 6.59
C ASN A 351 -8.04 20.71 7.71
N MET A 352 -8.50 19.50 7.39
CA MET A 352 -8.85 18.48 8.36
C MET A 352 -7.63 18.10 9.22
N ILE A 353 -6.47 17.85 8.59
CA ILE A 353 -5.23 17.52 9.28
C ILE A 353 -4.82 18.64 10.23
N LYS A 354 -4.84 19.90 9.78
CA LYS A 354 -4.52 21.07 10.62
C LYS A 354 -5.48 21.24 11.78
N LYS A 355 -6.79 21.08 11.56
CA LYS A 355 -7.81 21.14 12.62
C LYS A 355 -7.63 20.05 13.69
N SER A 356 -7.03 18.92 13.31
CA SER A 356 -6.70 17.83 14.24
C SER A 356 -5.37 18.04 14.97
N GLY A 357 -4.69 19.18 14.77
CA GLY A 357 -3.41 19.51 15.41
C GLY A 357 -2.19 18.82 14.79
N TYR A 358 -2.30 18.44 13.50
CA TYR A 358 -1.23 17.84 12.72
C TYR A 358 -0.85 18.74 11.53
N ASP A 359 0.34 18.55 11.00
CA ASP A 359 0.85 19.27 9.83
C ASP A 359 0.75 18.40 8.56
N PRO A 360 0.04 18.86 7.51
CA PRO A 360 0.06 18.19 6.21
C PRO A 360 1.40 18.43 5.50
N VAL A 361 2.14 17.38 5.22
CA VAL A 361 3.44 17.44 4.56
C VAL A 361 3.29 17.05 3.09
N MET A 362 3.66 17.98 2.20
CA MET A 362 3.59 17.75 0.75
C MET A 362 4.93 17.30 0.15
N LYS A 363 6.03 17.49 0.87
CA LYS A 363 7.39 17.07 0.49
C LYS A 363 8.13 16.64 1.75
N ASP A 364 8.43 15.37 1.86
CA ASP A 364 9.09 14.77 3.03
C ASP A 364 10.54 14.33 2.75
N TRP A 365 10.95 14.34 1.49
CA TRP A 365 12.24 13.85 1.09
C TRP A 365 12.86 14.69 -0.02
N ASP A 366 14.19 14.78 -0.02
CA ASP A 366 14.95 15.49 -1.06
C ASP A 366 16.09 14.59 -1.57
N SER A 367 16.17 14.40 -2.89
CA SER A 367 17.18 13.59 -3.55
C SER A 367 18.62 14.06 -3.29
N VAL A 368 18.81 15.34 -2.97
CA VAL A 368 20.12 15.91 -2.60
C VAL A 368 20.75 15.18 -1.41
N TYR A 369 19.94 14.64 -0.49
CA TYR A 369 20.45 13.91 0.67
C TYR A 369 20.78 12.44 0.39
N SER A 370 20.42 11.92 -0.75
CA SER A 370 20.70 10.52 -1.13
C SER A 370 22.05 10.36 -1.84
N GLY A 371 22.69 11.45 -2.23
CA GLY A 371 23.96 11.42 -2.97
C GLY A 371 23.82 10.89 -4.41
N ILE A 372 22.60 10.91 -4.97
CA ILE A 372 22.28 10.52 -6.35
C ILE A 372 22.16 11.77 -7.23
#